data_ed5ff0df5175fdaede6ac66a3cf87e7c
#
_entry.id   ed5ff0df5175fdaede6ac66a3cf87e7c
#
_cell.length_a   1.000
_cell.length_b   1.000
_cell.length_c   1.000
_cell.angle_alpha   90.00
_cell.angle_beta   90.00
_cell.angle_gamma   90.00
#
_symmetry.space_group_name_H-M   'P 1'
#
loop_
_entity.id
_entity.type
_entity.pdbx_description
1 polymer ?
#
loop_
_entity_poly.entity_id
_entity_poly.type
_entity_poly.pdbx_seq_one_letter_code
_entity_poly.pdbx_strand_id
1 'polypeptide(L)'
;MKRTASFAIALSLAALTACSTPQAPAPSTTTSTAPAASKPSEAAAPVVKITRLDPALDKLLAPDVKVEKLAGGFEWSEGPVWNKKDSYLLFSDIPNNRIVKWDGKAASDYLKPAGYTGTAAFTGREPGTNGLTYDAQGRLVACAHGDRVVVRLENDGKQRTALAGKFEGKRFNSPNDLVYKSNGDLYFTDPPYGLPKGAEDPAREMDYCGVYRLAKNGQITLLTKEVTRPNGIAFSPDEKTLYVASSDPDKAIWMAYPVKADGTLDKGKVFFDTTAWVKEKRPGLPDGLKVDKDGNLWATGPGGVLIFSPDGKHLGTIDTGVPTANVGFGDDGSTLYITANHELLKVKTGTKGLGF
;
A
#
# COMPACT_ATOMS: atom_id res chain seq x y z
N MET A 1 15.83 -49.00 47.43
CA MET A 1 15.16 -50.31 47.29
C MET A 1 14.68 -50.42 45.83
N LYS A 2 15.21 -51.45 45.18
CA LYS A 2 14.98 -51.83 43.78
C LYS A 2 13.60 -52.44 43.61
N ARG A 3 12.94 -52.20 42.46
CA ARG A 3 12.17 -53.24 41.76
C ARG A 3 12.06 -52.90 40.29
N THR A 4 12.76 -53.61 39.48
CA THR A 4 12.68 -53.92 38.08
C THR A 4 11.48 -54.82 37.78
N ALA A 5 10.76 -54.56 36.67
CA ALA A 5 9.89 -55.57 36.06
C ALA A 5 10.05 -55.51 34.53
N SER A 6 10.72 -56.53 34.00
CA SER A 6 10.75 -56.95 32.62
C SER A 6 9.46 -57.67 32.26
N PHE A 7 8.90 -57.50 31.08
CA PHE A 7 7.99 -58.45 30.47
C PHE A 7 8.33 -58.71 29.01
N ALA A 8 8.24 -60.00 28.68
CA ALA A 8 8.86 -60.67 27.56
C ALA A 8 8.01 -60.59 26.24
N ILE A 9 8.75 -60.80 25.16
CA ILE A 9 8.35 -60.97 23.77
C ILE A 9 7.54 -62.27 23.60
N ALA A 10 6.47 -62.25 22.83
CA ALA A 10 5.85 -63.43 22.24
C ALA A 10 5.79 -63.25 20.71
N LEU A 11 6.59 -64.05 20.00
CA LEU A 11 6.55 -64.28 18.55
C LEU A 11 5.42 -65.30 18.29
N SER A 12 4.52 -64.99 17.35
CA SER A 12 3.66 -66.02 16.76
C SER A 12 3.81 -65.98 15.22
N LEU A 13 4.36 -67.09 14.71
CA LEU A 13 4.43 -67.49 13.32
C LEU A 13 3.02 -67.92 12.86
N ALA A 14 2.52 -67.40 11.73
CA ALA A 14 1.39 -67.97 11.05
C ALA A 14 1.68 -68.10 9.57
N ALA A 15 1.38 -69.29 9.04
CA ALA A 15 1.77 -69.85 7.77
C ALA A 15 1.10 -69.22 6.55
N LEU A 16 1.82 -69.21 5.43
CA LEU A 16 1.35 -68.86 4.09
C LEU A 16 0.46 -70.00 3.55
N THR A 17 -0.74 -69.62 3.07
CA THR A 17 -1.50 -70.36 2.08
C THR A 17 -1.66 -69.52 0.86
N ALA A 18 -1.09 -70.00 -0.26
CA ALA A 18 -1.22 -69.45 -1.59
C ALA A 18 -2.62 -69.75 -2.17
N CYS A 19 -3.36 -68.71 -2.52
CA CYS A 19 -4.57 -68.83 -3.30
C CYS A 19 -4.37 -68.06 -4.62
N SER A 20 -4.30 -68.76 -5.76
CA SER A 20 -4.22 -68.25 -7.08
C SER A 20 -5.59 -67.65 -7.52
N THR A 21 -5.60 -66.37 -7.84
CA THR A 21 -6.73 -65.68 -8.47
C THR A 21 -6.48 -65.50 -9.98
N PRO A 22 -7.52 -65.55 -10.83
CA PRO A 22 -7.37 -65.47 -12.29
C PRO A 22 -7.09 -64.06 -12.74
N GLN A 23 -6.22 -63.94 -13.73
CA GLN A 23 -5.76 -62.71 -14.39
C GLN A 23 -6.91 -62.03 -15.18
N ALA A 24 -7.23 -60.80 -14.87
CA ALA A 24 -8.15 -59.97 -15.64
C ALA A 24 -7.41 -59.37 -16.86
N PRO A 25 -8.10 -59.13 -18.00
CA PRO A 25 -7.48 -58.61 -19.21
C PRO A 25 -7.05 -57.14 -19.05
N ALA A 26 -5.92 -56.77 -19.67
CA ALA A 26 -5.34 -55.45 -19.69
C ALA A 26 -6.30 -54.38 -20.23
N PRO A 27 -6.39 -53.18 -19.63
CA PRO A 27 -7.16 -52.09 -20.19
C PRO A 27 -6.44 -51.48 -21.39
N SER A 28 -7.17 -51.35 -22.49
CA SER A 28 -6.77 -50.64 -23.71
C SER A 28 -6.51 -49.16 -23.37
N THR A 29 -5.30 -48.68 -23.65
CA THR A 29 -4.92 -47.27 -23.62
C THR A 29 -5.62 -46.51 -24.71
N THR A 30 -6.74 -45.87 -24.39
CA THR A 30 -7.24 -44.73 -25.18
C THR A 30 -6.49 -43.49 -24.73
N THR A 31 -5.60 -42.99 -25.56
CA THR A 31 -4.97 -41.68 -25.43
C THR A 31 -6.05 -40.60 -25.54
N SER A 32 -6.52 -40.13 -24.39
CA SER A 32 -7.31 -38.90 -24.29
C SER A 32 -6.37 -37.71 -24.41
N THR A 33 -6.33 -37.09 -25.59
CA THR A 33 -5.73 -35.75 -25.77
C THR A 33 -6.57 -34.78 -24.97
N ALA A 34 -6.06 -34.34 -23.79
CA ALA A 34 -6.60 -33.24 -23.05
C ALA A 34 -6.53 -31.95 -23.93
N PRO A 35 -7.59 -31.15 -23.97
CA PRO A 35 -7.54 -29.88 -24.69
C PRO A 35 -6.46 -29.01 -24.07
N ALA A 36 -5.59 -28.41 -24.89
CA ALA A 36 -4.60 -27.45 -24.47
C ALA A 36 -5.30 -26.32 -23.72
N ALA A 37 -4.86 -26.07 -22.50
CA ALA A 37 -5.32 -24.94 -21.71
C ALA A 37 -5.09 -23.68 -22.54
N SER A 38 -6.18 -23.01 -22.93
CA SER A 38 -6.14 -21.70 -23.57
C SER A 38 -5.42 -20.75 -22.61
N LYS A 39 -4.33 -20.11 -23.10
CA LYS A 39 -3.71 -18.99 -22.40
C LYS A 39 -4.80 -18.00 -22.01
N PRO A 40 -4.79 -17.44 -20.78
CA PRO A 40 -5.68 -16.35 -20.46
C PRO A 40 -5.54 -15.25 -21.50
N SER A 41 -6.64 -14.81 -22.09
CA SER A 41 -6.69 -13.65 -22.98
C SER A 41 -6.04 -12.49 -22.23
N GLU A 42 -4.95 -11.97 -22.79
CA GLU A 42 -4.32 -10.75 -22.33
C GLU A 42 -5.37 -9.64 -22.47
N ALA A 43 -6.03 -9.29 -21.36
CA ALA A 43 -6.98 -8.19 -21.35
C ALA A 43 -6.25 -6.96 -21.88
N ALA A 44 -6.80 -6.29 -22.88
CA ALA A 44 -6.21 -5.09 -23.45
C ALA A 44 -5.87 -4.13 -22.30
N ALA A 45 -4.62 -3.64 -22.29
CA ALA A 45 -4.17 -2.69 -21.27
C ALA A 45 -5.15 -1.50 -21.22
N PRO A 46 -5.58 -1.05 -20.03
CA PRO A 46 -6.50 0.06 -19.92
C PRO A 46 -5.92 1.28 -20.65
N VAL A 47 -6.74 1.90 -21.49
CA VAL A 47 -6.33 3.10 -22.22
C VAL A 47 -6.32 4.25 -21.24
N VAL A 48 -5.14 4.66 -20.79
CA VAL A 48 -4.99 5.81 -19.89
C VAL A 48 -5.37 7.09 -20.64
N LYS A 49 -6.26 7.88 -20.04
CA LYS A 49 -6.75 9.14 -20.59
C LYS A 49 -6.42 10.30 -19.66
N ILE A 50 -6.00 11.44 -20.20
CA ILE A 50 -5.83 12.68 -19.44
C ILE A 50 -7.00 13.60 -19.74
N THR A 51 -7.85 13.84 -18.75
CA THR A 51 -8.94 14.82 -18.81
C THR A 51 -8.43 16.15 -18.30
N ARG A 52 -8.52 17.19 -19.14
CA ARG A 52 -8.10 18.56 -18.83
C ARG A 52 -9.33 19.41 -18.54
N LEU A 53 -9.39 19.98 -17.35
CA LEU A 53 -10.52 20.80 -16.89
C LEU A 53 -10.15 22.28 -16.79
N ASP A 54 -8.85 22.56 -16.66
CA ASP A 54 -8.32 23.91 -16.54
C ASP A 54 -7.01 24.05 -17.33
N PRO A 55 -6.77 25.19 -18.04
CA PRO A 55 -5.52 25.42 -18.76
C PRO A 55 -4.26 25.41 -17.89
N ALA A 56 -4.38 25.62 -16.57
CA ALA A 56 -3.26 25.53 -15.65
C ALA A 56 -2.64 24.13 -15.62
N LEU A 57 -3.40 23.08 -15.96
CA LEU A 57 -2.88 21.73 -16.07
C LEU A 57 -1.79 21.58 -17.12
N ASP A 58 -1.81 22.39 -18.20
CA ASP A 58 -0.82 22.30 -19.28
C ASP A 58 0.60 22.63 -18.83
N LYS A 59 0.74 23.39 -17.74
CA LYS A 59 2.04 23.64 -17.08
C LYS A 59 2.53 22.44 -16.28
N LEU A 60 1.62 21.60 -15.80
CA LEU A 60 1.91 20.42 -14.96
C LEU A 60 2.05 19.17 -15.80
N LEU A 61 1.26 19.04 -16.86
CA LEU A 61 1.26 17.93 -17.80
C LEU A 61 1.21 18.50 -19.22
N ALA A 62 2.29 18.35 -19.99
CA ALA A 62 2.32 18.81 -21.37
C ALA A 62 1.14 18.24 -22.19
N PRO A 63 0.60 18.96 -23.19
CA PRO A 63 -0.56 18.51 -23.95
C PRO A 63 -0.39 17.14 -24.62
N ASP A 64 0.83 16.78 -25.00
CA ASP A 64 1.22 15.55 -25.70
C ASP A 64 1.84 14.50 -24.79
N VAL A 65 1.89 14.74 -23.46
CA VAL A 65 2.48 13.81 -22.51
C VAL A 65 1.76 12.46 -22.53
N LYS A 66 2.54 11.40 -22.43
CA LYS A 66 2.02 10.02 -22.39
C LYS A 66 2.26 9.41 -21.02
N VAL A 67 1.30 8.62 -20.58
CA VAL A 67 1.46 7.73 -19.44
C VAL A 67 2.00 6.39 -19.95
N GLU A 68 3.10 5.94 -19.36
CA GLU A 68 3.79 4.71 -19.74
C GLU A 68 3.56 3.62 -18.71
N LYS A 69 3.21 2.41 -19.15
CA LYS A 69 3.23 1.22 -18.30
C LYS A 69 4.66 0.70 -18.19
N LEU A 70 5.15 0.55 -16.97
CA LEU A 70 6.51 0.08 -16.69
C LEU A 70 6.55 -1.41 -16.37
N ALA A 71 5.62 -1.86 -15.52
CA ALA A 71 5.55 -3.23 -15.06
C ALA A 71 4.11 -3.60 -14.67
N GLY A 72 3.85 -4.88 -14.51
CA GLY A 72 2.56 -5.41 -14.07
C GLY A 72 2.71 -6.81 -13.47
N GLY A 73 1.58 -7.41 -13.08
CA GLY A 73 1.54 -8.73 -12.44
C GLY A 73 1.68 -8.66 -10.93
N PHE A 74 1.40 -7.49 -10.35
CA PHE A 74 1.24 -7.32 -8.91
C PHE A 74 -0.18 -7.70 -8.51
N GLU A 75 -0.42 -7.98 -7.24
CA GLU A 75 -1.78 -8.22 -6.75
C GLU A 75 -2.47 -6.90 -6.35
N TRP A 76 -1.77 -6.03 -5.63
CA TRP A 76 -2.18 -4.66 -5.33
C TRP A 76 -0.94 -3.80 -5.06
N SER A 77 -0.59 -2.96 -6.03
CA SER A 77 0.58 -2.08 -5.93
C SER A 77 0.26 -0.81 -5.16
N GLU A 78 1.14 -0.42 -4.21
CA GLU A 78 0.95 0.68 -3.27
C GLU A 78 2.25 1.34 -2.81
N GLY A 79 2.15 2.49 -2.16
CA GLY A 79 3.20 3.16 -1.41
C GLY A 79 4.48 3.44 -2.17
N PRO A 80 4.44 4.04 -3.38
CA PRO A 80 5.64 4.27 -4.17
C PRO A 80 6.54 5.33 -3.51
N VAL A 81 7.83 5.00 -3.37
CA VAL A 81 8.86 5.91 -2.85
C VAL A 81 10.14 5.80 -3.65
N TRP A 82 10.73 6.95 -4.00
CA TRP A 82 11.96 7.03 -4.76
C TRP A 82 13.19 7.03 -3.84
N ASN A 83 14.13 6.13 -4.08
CA ASN A 83 15.45 6.16 -3.46
C ASN A 83 16.36 7.11 -4.24
N LYS A 84 16.58 8.32 -3.70
CA LYS A 84 17.38 9.35 -4.37
C LYS A 84 18.86 9.01 -4.44
N LYS A 85 19.38 8.25 -3.45
CA LYS A 85 20.80 7.91 -3.38
C LYS A 85 21.20 6.94 -4.49
N ASP A 86 20.36 5.91 -4.71
CA ASP A 86 20.69 4.79 -5.59
C ASP A 86 19.80 4.75 -6.85
N SER A 87 18.93 5.76 -7.04
CA SER A 87 18.11 5.99 -8.23
C SER A 87 17.23 4.81 -8.63
N TYR A 88 16.37 4.34 -7.72
CA TYR A 88 15.35 3.33 -7.97
C TYR A 88 14.06 3.63 -7.22
N LEU A 89 12.95 3.04 -7.68
CA LEU A 89 11.66 3.12 -6.99
C LEU A 89 11.47 1.87 -6.13
N LEU A 90 10.94 2.06 -4.92
CA LEU A 90 10.30 1.00 -4.14
C LEU A 90 8.80 1.21 -4.11
N PHE A 91 8.04 0.12 -4.06
CA PHE A 91 6.61 0.13 -3.81
C PHE A 91 6.18 -1.18 -3.17
N SER A 92 5.05 -1.17 -2.49
CA SER A 92 4.48 -2.34 -1.83
C SER A 92 3.62 -3.15 -2.80
N ASP A 93 3.69 -4.48 -2.75
CA ASP A 93 2.70 -5.40 -3.29
C ASP A 93 2.07 -6.11 -2.10
N ILE A 94 0.99 -5.49 -1.59
CA ILE A 94 0.48 -5.74 -0.23
C ILE A 94 0.03 -7.19 -0.03
N PRO A 95 -0.83 -7.77 -0.91
CA PRO A 95 -1.31 -9.14 -0.70
C PRO A 95 -0.19 -10.18 -0.79
N ASN A 96 0.84 -9.91 -1.59
CA ASN A 96 2.01 -10.77 -1.73
C ASN A 96 3.04 -10.60 -0.60
N ASN A 97 2.76 -9.72 0.37
CA ASN A 97 3.61 -9.43 1.53
C ASN A 97 5.06 -9.10 1.14
N ARG A 98 5.22 -8.23 0.14
CA ARG A 98 6.55 -7.85 -0.37
C ARG A 98 6.65 -6.35 -0.68
N ILE A 99 7.88 -5.85 -0.62
CA ILE A 99 8.28 -4.60 -1.24
C ILE A 99 8.98 -4.96 -2.54
N VAL A 100 8.60 -4.30 -3.60
CA VAL A 100 9.14 -4.47 -4.95
C VAL A 100 10.07 -3.31 -5.26
N LYS A 101 11.20 -3.60 -5.93
CA LYS A 101 12.12 -2.62 -6.50
C LYS A 101 11.92 -2.56 -8.01
N TRP A 102 11.74 -1.34 -8.53
CA TRP A 102 11.87 -1.02 -9.95
C TRP A 102 13.18 -0.29 -10.17
N ASP A 103 14.11 -0.88 -10.93
CA ASP A 103 15.47 -0.37 -11.16
C ASP A 103 15.61 0.44 -12.45
N GLY A 104 14.48 0.78 -13.09
CA GLY A 104 14.42 1.45 -14.39
C GLY A 104 14.29 0.49 -15.58
N LYS A 105 14.43 -0.83 -15.36
CA LYS A 105 14.36 -1.87 -16.41
C LYS A 105 13.44 -3.02 -16.02
N ALA A 106 13.51 -3.47 -14.78
CA ALA A 106 12.77 -4.64 -14.29
C ALA A 106 12.29 -4.44 -12.85
N ALA A 107 11.18 -5.13 -12.51
CA ALA A 107 10.68 -5.26 -11.16
C ALA A 107 11.26 -6.52 -10.51
N SER A 108 11.69 -6.43 -9.25
CA SER A 108 12.21 -7.55 -8.46
C SER A 108 11.84 -7.41 -6.99
N ASP A 109 11.84 -8.52 -6.25
CA ASP A 109 11.61 -8.49 -4.81
C ASP A 109 12.76 -7.75 -4.11
N TYR A 110 12.44 -6.72 -3.34
CA TYR A 110 13.38 -6.00 -2.48
C TYR A 110 13.38 -6.56 -1.06
N LEU A 111 12.19 -6.83 -0.53
CA LEU A 111 12.01 -7.38 0.82
C LEU A 111 10.78 -8.29 0.86
N LYS A 112 10.94 -9.51 1.36
CA LYS A 112 9.86 -10.49 1.56
C LYS A 112 10.23 -11.45 2.70
N PRO A 113 9.41 -11.58 3.77
CA PRO A 113 8.14 -10.87 4.01
C PRO A 113 8.37 -9.39 4.35
N ALA A 114 7.41 -8.52 3.99
CA ALA A 114 7.54 -7.08 4.16
C ALA A 114 6.73 -6.52 5.33
N GLY A 115 5.46 -6.90 5.49
CA GLY A 115 4.55 -6.39 6.52
C GLY A 115 4.32 -7.39 7.64
N TYR A 116 3.73 -8.56 7.33
CA TYR A 116 3.52 -9.62 8.32
C TYR A 116 4.76 -10.51 8.44
N THR A 117 5.31 -10.59 9.65
CA THR A 117 6.50 -11.37 9.96
C THR A 117 6.23 -12.58 10.87
N GLY A 118 4.96 -12.81 11.24
CA GLY A 118 4.56 -13.96 12.06
C GLY A 118 4.70 -15.29 11.31
N THR A 119 4.76 -16.40 12.08
CA THR A 119 4.89 -17.77 11.55
C THR A 119 3.56 -18.41 11.20
N ALA A 120 2.44 -17.94 11.79
CA ALA A 120 1.11 -18.41 11.45
C ALA A 120 0.66 -17.88 10.09
N ALA A 121 -0.22 -18.61 9.39
CA ALA A 121 -0.82 -18.12 8.15
C ALA A 121 -1.61 -16.84 8.42
N PHE A 122 -1.39 -15.81 7.60
CA PHE A 122 -2.18 -14.59 7.66
C PHE A 122 -3.53 -14.83 6.96
N THR A 123 -4.62 -14.54 7.64
CA THR A 123 -5.98 -14.85 7.14
C THR A 123 -6.67 -13.68 6.44
N GLY A 124 -6.05 -12.49 6.46
CA GLY A 124 -6.55 -11.29 5.78
C GLY A 124 -6.06 -11.15 4.34
N ARG A 125 -6.41 -10.03 3.71
CA ARG A 125 -6.00 -9.71 2.34
C ARG A 125 -4.72 -8.90 2.25
N GLU A 126 -4.35 -8.19 3.32
CA GLU A 126 -3.29 -7.18 3.31
C GLU A 126 -2.20 -7.46 4.35
N PRO A 127 -1.44 -8.56 4.20
CA PRO A 127 -0.33 -8.86 5.11
C PRO A 127 0.88 -7.95 4.96
N GLY A 128 1.04 -7.31 3.79
CA GLY A 128 2.25 -6.58 3.41
C GLY A 128 2.44 -5.23 4.09
N THR A 129 3.45 -4.52 3.63
CA THR A 129 3.55 -3.07 3.87
C THR A 129 2.58 -2.34 2.95
N ASN A 130 2.16 -1.11 3.35
CA ASN A 130 1.43 -0.17 2.51
C ASN A 130 2.32 1.05 2.21
N GLY A 131 2.12 2.20 2.81
CA GLY A 131 2.91 3.41 2.61
C GLY A 131 4.38 3.22 2.95
N LEU A 132 5.24 3.79 2.11
CA LEU A 132 6.69 3.79 2.25
C LEU A 132 7.21 5.22 2.23
N THR A 133 8.24 5.49 3.02
CA THR A 133 8.99 6.76 2.99
C THR A 133 10.44 6.54 3.42
N TYR A 134 11.28 7.55 3.27
CA TYR A 134 12.64 7.55 3.81
C TYR A 134 12.77 8.55 4.95
N ASP A 135 13.51 8.20 5.99
CA ASP A 135 13.90 9.16 7.02
C ASP A 135 15.06 10.05 6.55
N ALA A 136 15.41 11.05 7.35
CA ALA A 136 16.48 11.99 7.05
C ALA A 136 17.86 11.33 6.91
N GLN A 137 18.04 10.10 7.37
CA GLN A 137 19.25 9.29 7.24
C GLN A 137 19.22 8.36 6.03
N GLY A 138 18.15 8.42 5.22
CA GLY A 138 17.95 7.59 4.04
C GLY A 138 17.56 6.13 4.37
N ARG A 139 17.06 5.85 5.57
CA ARG A 139 16.54 4.53 5.95
C ARG A 139 15.07 4.41 5.57
N LEU A 140 14.70 3.25 5.04
CA LEU A 140 13.32 2.98 4.66
C LEU A 140 12.44 2.87 5.90
N VAL A 141 11.30 3.59 5.89
CA VAL A 141 10.24 3.51 6.89
C VAL A 141 8.96 3.08 6.20
N ALA A 142 8.24 2.13 6.79
CA ALA A 142 7.08 1.50 6.20
C ALA A 142 5.94 1.33 7.20
N CYS A 143 4.73 1.43 6.71
CA CYS A 143 3.53 0.99 7.40
C CYS A 143 3.33 -0.51 7.17
N ALA A 144 3.58 -1.34 8.18
CA ALA A 144 3.44 -2.79 8.12
C ALA A 144 2.04 -3.21 8.59
N HIS A 145 1.13 -3.45 7.65
CA HIS A 145 -0.28 -3.77 7.93
C HIS A 145 -0.40 -5.02 8.80
N GLY A 146 0.20 -6.12 8.37
CA GLY A 146 0.05 -7.41 9.05
C GLY A 146 0.62 -7.43 10.46
N ASP A 147 1.73 -6.73 10.70
CA ASP A 147 2.33 -6.57 12.04
C ASP A 147 1.66 -5.44 12.84
N ARG A 148 0.89 -4.56 12.19
CA ARG A 148 0.16 -3.43 12.80
C ARG A 148 1.11 -2.41 13.44
N VAL A 149 2.20 -2.09 12.73
CA VAL A 149 3.26 -1.20 13.23
C VAL A 149 3.79 -0.29 12.13
N VAL A 150 4.30 0.87 12.49
CA VAL A 150 5.24 1.62 11.66
C VAL A 150 6.64 1.12 11.96
N VAL A 151 7.34 0.65 10.94
CA VAL A 151 8.68 0.07 11.11
C VAL A 151 9.71 0.83 10.29
N ARG A 152 10.95 0.85 10.77
CA ARG A 152 12.12 1.31 10.04
C ARG A 152 13.04 0.14 9.74
N LEU A 153 13.47 0.03 8.50
CA LEU A 153 14.49 -0.91 8.08
C LEU A 153 15.86 -0.27 8.32
N GLU A 154 16.71 -0.95 9.09
CA GLU A 154 18.04 -0.44 9.41
C GLU A 154 19.03 -0.62 8.24
N ASN A 155 20.18 0.04 8.32
CA ASN A 155 21.16 0.10 7.22
C ASN A 155 21.73 -1.27 6.79
N ASP A 156 21.62 -2.30 7.63
CA ASP A 156 22.01 -3.67 7.30
C ASP A 156 21.01 -4.37 6.36
N GLY A 157 19.86 -3.71 6.05
CA GLY A 157 18.81 -4.25 5.20
C GLY A 157 18.04 -5.43 5.79
N LYS A 158 18.29 -5.79 7.05
CA LYS A 158 17.72 -6.97 7.73
C LYS A 158 16.99 -6.62 9.01
N GLN A 159 17.63 -5.83 9.87
CA GLN A 159 17.05 -5.44 11.15
C GLN A 159 15.91 -4.46 10.95
N ARG A 160 14.82 -4.68 11.68
CA ARG A 160 13.65 -3.82 11.73
C ARG A 160 13.48 -3.24 13.12
N THR A 161 13.28 -1.94 13.20
CA THR A 161 12.97 -1.23 14.44
C THR A 161 11.51 -0.77 14.39
N ALA A 162 10.68 -1.24 15.33
CA ALA A 162 9.33 -0.73 15.47
C ALA A 162 9.39 0.72 15.99
N LEU A 163 8.89 1.67 15.20
CA LEU A 163 8.82 3.08 15.57
C LEU A 163 7.53 3.39 16.33
N ALA A 164 6.39 2.81 15.90
CA ALA A 164 5.10 2.98 16.51
C ALA A 164 4.29 1.68 16.38
N GLY A 165 3.91 1.04 17.48
CA GLY A 165 3.13 -0.19 17.51
C GLY A 165 1.89 -0.11 18.40
N LYS A 166 1.85 0.85 19.33
CA LYS A 166 0.77 1.04 20.28
C LYS A 166 0.55 2.51 20.59
N PHE A 167 -0.69 2.85 20.90
CA PHE A 167 -1.08 4.14 21.49
C PHE A 167 -1.95 3.89 22.72
N GLU A 168 -1.59 4.49 23.86
CA GLU A 168 -2.28 4.29 25.14
C GLU A 168 -2.46 2.80 25.53
N GLY A 169 -1.44 1.99 25.28
CA GLY A 169 -1.42 0.55 25.57
C GLY A 169 -2.12 -0.35 24.53
N LYS A 170 -2.94 0.21 23.62
CA LYS A 170 -3.66 -0.51 22.56
C LYS A 170 -2.84 -0.55 21.28
N ARG A 171 -2.89 -1.68 20.57
CA ARG A 171 -2.29 -1.80 19.23
C ARG A 171 -3.04 -0.93 18.23
N PHE A 172 -2.29 -0.37 17.26
CA PHE A 172 -2.90 0.29 16.11
C PHE A 172 -3.80 -0.66 15.32
N ASN A 173 -4.73 -0.11 14.52
CA ASN A 173 -5.53 -0.91 13.60
C ASN A 173 -4.62 -1.53 12.54
N SER A 174 -4.10 -0.73 11.63
CA SER A 174 -3.06 -1.07 10.65
C SER A 174 -2.53 0.21 10.01
N PRO A 175 -1.42 0.79 10.52
CA PRO A 175 -0.85 2.00 9.95
C PRO A 175 -0.73 1.89 8.43
N ASN A 176 -1.19 2.93 7.69
CA ASN A 176 -1.42 2.85 6.25
C ASN A 176 -0.47 3.73 5.42
N ASP A 177 -0.54 5.05 5.55
CA ASP A 177 0.36 5.96 4.85
C ASP A 177 1.04 6.92 5.83
N LEU A 178 2.15 7.54 5.42
CA LEU A 178 3.03 8.27 6.32
C LEU A 178 3.83 9.36 5.60
N VAL A 179 4.10 10.44 6.34
CA VAL A 179 4.91 11.57 5.86
C VAL A 179 5.74 12.15 6.99
N TYR A 180 7.02 12.44 6.72
CA TYR A 180 7.86 13.20 7.63
C TYR A 180 7.64 14.70 7.47
N LYS A 181 7.61 15.40 8.62
CA LYS A 181 7.77 16.84 8.70
C LYS A 181 9.28 17.18 8.73
N SER A 182 9.68 18.36 8.29
CA SER A 182 11.09 18.79 8.23
C SER A 182 11.80 18.77 9.59
N ASN A 183 11.05 18.89 10.69
CA ASN A 183 11.57 18.79 12.06
C ASN A 183 11.89 17.35 12.50
N GLY A 184 11.56 16.34 11.67
CA GLY A 184 11.78 14.92 11.93
C GLY A 184 10.62 14.20 12.61
N ASP A 185 9.50 14.86 12.85
CA ASP A 185 8.27 14.21 13.31
C ASP A 185 7.62 13.43 12.16
N LEU A 186 7.12 12.24 12.45
CA LEU A 186 6.42 11.38 11.50
C LEU A 186 4.91 11.46 11.73
N TYR A 187 4.16 11.71 10.67
CA TYR A 187 2.69 11.68 10.69
C TYR A 187 2.21 10.48 9.92
N PHE A 188 1.21 9.76 10.44
CA PHE A 188 0.70 8.54 9.81
C PHE A 188 -0.79 8.34 10.08
N THR A 189 -1.42 7.56 9.21
CA THR A 189 -2.84 7.19 9.27
C THR A 189 -3.00 5.75 9.71
N ASP A 190 -4.14 5.43 10.38
CA ASP A 190 -4.38 4.11 10.98
C ASP A 190 -5.79 3.58 10.69
N PRO A 191 -6.13 3.28 9.43
CA PRO A 191 -7.38 2.59 9.07
C PRO A 191 -7.28 1.07 9.35
N PRO A 192 -8.39 0.31 9.27
CA PRO A 192 -8.41 -1.10 9.65
C PRO A 192 -8.13 -2.09 8.50
N TYR A 193 -7.49 -1.68 7.39
CA TYR A 193 -7.38 -2.50 6.17
C TYR A 193 -6.49 -3.73 6.34
N GLY A 194 -5.43 -3.64 7.15
CA GLY A 194 -4.55 -4.76 7.48
C GLY A 194 -5.14 -5.74 8.51
N LEU A 195 -6.32 -5.45 9.08
CA LEU A 195 -7.03 -6.41 9.91
C LEU A 195 -7.80 -7.40 9.02
N PRO A 196 -7.75 -8.71 9.28
CA PRO A 196 -8.40 -9.73 8.44
C PRO A 196 -9.90 -9.51 8.15
N LYS A 197 -10.63 -8.94 9.11
CA LYS A 197 -12.06 -8.59 8.97
C LYS A 197 -12.30 -7.08 8.99
N GLY A 198 -11.28 -6.26 8.74
CA GLY A 198 -11.38 -4.82 8.74
C GLY A 198 -11.88 -4.25 10.06
N ALA A 199 -12.85 -3.34 10.00
CA ALA A 199 -13.41 -2.70 11.19
C ALA A 199 -14.11 -3.66 12.16
N GLU A 200 -14.60 -4.79 11.67
CA GLU A 200 -15.32 -5.83 12.44
C GLU A 200 -14.37 -6.92 12.98
N ASP A 201 -13.07 -6.74 12.85
CA ASP A 201 -12.10 -7.74 13.30
C ASP A 201 -12.07 -7.82 14.84
N PRO A 202 -12.23 -9.02 15.44
CA PRO A 202 -12.22 -9.18 16.89
C PRO A 202 -10.86 -8.83 17.53
N ALA A 203 -9.76 -8.81 16.76
CA ALA A 203 -8.45 -8.38 17.22
C ALA A 203 -8.26 -6.85 17.19
N ARG A 204 -9.26 -6.10 16.74
CA ARG A 204 -9.26 -4.64 16.77
C ARG A 204 -9.34 -4.15 18.21
N GLU A 205 -8.39 -3.33 18.64
CA GLU A 205 -8.30 -2.83 20.00
C GLU A 205 -8.80 -1.38 20.15
N MET A 206 -8.83 -0.62 19.03
CA MET A 206 -9.34 0.75 18.96
C MET A 206 -10.67 0.79 18.23
N ASP A 207 -11.66 1.49 18.76
CA ASP A 207 -13.01 1.67 18.19
C ASP A 207 -13.11 2.80 17.16
N TYR A 208 -11.97 3.43 16.84
CA TYR A 208 -11.85 4.50 15.83
C TYR A 208 -10.65 4.28 14.93
N CYS A 209 -10.60 5.04 13.84
CA CYS A 209 -9.42 5.20 13.01
C CYS A 209 -8.79 6.56 13.31
N GLY A 210 -7.47 6.61 13.45
CA GLY A 210 -6.77 7.82 13.86
C GLY A 210 -5.78 8.35 12.82
N VAL A 211 -5.50 9.63 12.91
CA VAL A 211 -4.31 10.26 12.34
C VAL A 211 -3.40 10.61 13.52
N TYR A 212 -2.15 10.20 13.43
CA TYR A 212 -1.19 10.30 14.54
C TYR A 212 0.07 11.05 14.14
N ARG A 213 0.72 11.61 15.14
CA ARG A 213 2.07 12.15 15.08
C ARG A 213 2.97 11.34 16.02
N LEU A 214 4.05 10.82 15.49
CA LEU A 214 5.19 10.32 16.25
C LEU A 214 6.26 11.40 16.27
N ALA A 215 6.43 12.04 17.40
CA ALA A 215 7.46 13.06 17.58
C ALA A 215 8.86 12.42 17.56
N LYS A 216 9.87 13.18 17.18
CA LYS A 216 11.28 12.74 17.14
C LYS A 216 11.78 12.16 18.47
N ASN A 217 11.19 12.54 19.60
CA ASN A 217 11.50 12.02 20.93
C ASN A 217 10.79 10.69 21.27
N GLY A 218 10.00 10.14 20.32
CA GLY A 218 9.25 8.89 20.49
C GLY A 218 7.83 9.07 21.04
N GLN A 219 7.40 10.29 21.39
CA GLN A 219 6.04 10.52 21.87
C GLN A 219 5.04 10.41 20.73
N ILE A 220 3.98 9.63 20.94
CA ILE A 220 2.87 9.50 19.99
C ILE A 220 1.71 10.37 20.49
N THR A 221 1.09 11.10 19.56
CA THR A 221 -0.08 11.96 19.80
C THR A 221 -1.17 11.63 18.79
N LEU A 222 -2.38 11.39 19.25
CA LEU A 222 -3.56 11.34 18.38
C LEU A 222 -3.91 12.77 17.96
N LEU A 223 -3.93 13.02 16.66
CA LEU A 223 -4.21 14.34 16.09
C LEU A 223 -5.69 14.54 15.79
N THR A 224 -6.32 13.55 15.18
CA THR A 224 -7.76 13.54 14.91
C THR A 224 -8.28 12.13 14.70
N LYS A 225 -9.58 11.92 14.95
CA LYS A 225 -10.34 10.71 14.65
C LYS A 225 -11.60 11.01 13.82
N GLU A 226 -11.68 12.21 13.25
CA GLU A 226 -12.84 12.66 12.46
C GLU A 226 -12.90 12.00 11.07
N VAL A 227 -11.75 11.52 10.55
CA VAL A 227 -11.68 10.80 9.27
C VAL A 227 -11.97 9.34 9.53
N THR A 228 -13.08 8.85 9.00
CA THR A 228 -13.58 7.50 9.28
C THR A 228 -12.67 6.39 8.73
N ARG A 229 -12.03 6.65 7.58
CA ARG A 229 -11.05 5.75 6.95
C ARG A 229 -9.87 6.57 6.43
N PRO A 230 -9.01 7.09 7.33
CA PRO A 230 -7.87 7.91 6.93
C PRO A 230 -6.89 7.06 6.12
N ASN A 231 -6.42 7.61 4.99
CA ASN A 231 -5.53 6.92 4.06
C ASN A 231 -4.34 7.82 3.72
N GLY A 232 -4.20 8.25 2.48
CA GLY A 232 -3.09 9.09 2.05
C GLY A 232 -2.92 10.35 2.91
N ILE A 233 -1.67 10.75 3.12
CA ILE A 233 -1.30 11.88 3.98
C ILE A 233 -0.11 12.65 3.39
N ALA A 234 -0.20 13.99 3.32
CA ALA A 234 0.90 14.84 2.87
C ALA A 234 0.80 16.25 3.45
N PHE A 235 1.95 16.94 3.54
CA PHE A 235 2.02 18.35 3.88
C PHE A 235 2.02 19.27 2.67
N SER A 236 1.51 20.50 2.85
CA SER A 236 1.80 21.63 1.96
C SER A 236 3.31 21.97 1.99
N PRO A 237 3.86 22.68 0.97
CA PRO A 237 5.29 23.01 0.94
C PRO A 237 5.78 23.81 2.14
N ASP A 238 4.94 24.66 2.73
CA ASP A 238 5.23 25.44 3.93
C ASP A 238 4.95 24.68 5.23
N GLU A 239 4.51 23.41 5.12
CA GLU A 239 4.13 22.53 6.23
C GLU A 239 3.06 23.08 7.18
N LYS A 240 2.28 24.07 6.74
CA LYS A 240 1.19 24.67 7.54
C LYS A 240 -0.16 24.01 7.29
N THR A 241 -0.26 23.13 6.30
CA THR A 241 -1.47 22.36 6.02
C THR A 241 -1.11 20.88 5.91
N LEU A 242 -1.87 20.04 6.61
CA LEU A 242 -1.83 18.59 6.47
C LEU A 242 -3.07 18.14 5.69
N TYR A 243 -2.85 17.50 4.55
CA TYR A 243 -3.91 16.85 3.77
C TYR A 243 -4.06 15.40 4.18
N VAL A 244 -5.31 14.94 4.33
CA VAL A 244 -5.64 13.56 4.66
C VAL A 244 -6.78 13.08 3.77
N ALA A 245 -6.59 11.97 3.06
CA ALA A 245 -7.63 11.32 2.29
C ALA A 245 -8.54 10.47 3.19
N SER A 246 -9.82 10.39 2.84
CA SER A 246 -10.80 9.47 3.44
C SER A 246 -11.29 8.47 2.39
N SER A 247 -10.92 7.20 2.52
CA SER A 247 -11.38 6.11 1.65
C SER A 247 -12.75 5.54 2.05
N ASP A 248 -13.54 6.31 2.79
CA ASP A 248 -14.90 5.94 3.12
C ASP A 248 -15.81 6.20 1.91
N PRO A 249 -16.50 5.19 1.33
CA PRO A 249 -17.34 5.39 0.15
C PRO A 249 -18.52 6.34 0.40
N ASP A 250 -18.97 6.48 1.65
CA ASP A 250 -20.04 7.40 2.04
C ASP A 250 -19.52 8.80 2.34
N LYS A 251 -18.20 8.97 2.47
CA LYS A 251 -17.51 10.22 2.74
C LYS A 251 -16.14 10.24 2.06
N ALA A 252 -16.14 10.10 0.74
CA ALA A 252 -14.95 10.04 -0.12
C ALA A 252 -14.39 11.44 -0.37
N ILE A 253 -13.60 11.94 0.57
CA ILE A 253 -13.12 13.32 0.63
C ILE A 253 -11.63 13.42 0.89
N TRP A 254 -11.05 14.56 0.60
CA TRP A 254 -9.78 15.00 1.19
C TRP A 254 -10.06 16.10 2.20
N MET A 255 -9.43 15.98 3.37
CA MET A 255 -9.45 16.99 4.43
C MET A 255 -8.17 17.81 4.38
N ALA A 256 -8.26 19.09 4.69
CA ALA A 256 -7.13 19.99 4.93
C ALA A 256 -7.18 20.49 6.37
N TYR A 257 -6.13 20.23 7.13
CA TYR A 257 -5.99 20.61 8.52
C TYR A 257 -4.88 21.66 8.67
N PRO A 258 -5.15 22.84 9.28
CA PRO A 258 -4.09 23.73 9.68
C PRO A 258 -3.20 23.06 10.74
N VAL A 259 -1.89 23.16 10.56
CA VAL A 259 -0.88 22.61 11.48
C VAL A 259 -0.42 23.71 12.41
N LYS A 260 -0.59 23.49 13.72
CA LYS A 260 -0.15 24.43 14.75
C LYS A 260 1.36 24.35 15.00
N ALA A 261 1.90 25.35 15.67
CA ALA A 261 3.33 25.44 15.94
C ALA A 261 3.87 24.24 16.77
N ASP A 262 3.03 23.65 17.62
CA ASP A 262 3.35 22.45 18.40
C ASP A 262 3.24 21.15 17.60
N GLY A 263 2.86 21.23 16.31
CA GLY A 263 2.68 20.08 15.41
C GLY A 263 1.33 19.37 15.58
N THR A 264 0.42 19.87 16.42
CA THR A 264 -0.97 19.41 16.48
C THR A 264 -1.80 20.08 15.40
N LEU A 265 -3.04 19.60 15.21
CA LEU A 265 -3.94 20.12 14.18
C LEU A 265 -4.97 21.07 14.77
N ASP A 266 -5.36 22.07 14.01
CA ASP A 266 -6.57 22.85 14.25
C ASP A 266 -7.76 22.20 13.51
N LYS A 267 -8.97 22.81 13.63
CA LYS A 267 -10.18 22.33 12.96
C LYS A 267 -9.96 22.26 11.46
N GLY A 268 -10.12 21.05 10.90
CA GLY A 268 -10.03 20.80 9.47
C GLY A 268 -11.26 21.28 8.69
N LYS A 269 -11.04 21.39 7.36
CA LYS A 269 -12.12 21.61 6.39
C LYS A 269 -12.02 20.59 5.28
N VAL A 270 -13.15 20.28 4.62
CA VAL A 270 -13.14 19.51 3.40
C VAL A 270 -12.37 20.30 2.33
N PHE A 271 -11.33 19.69 1.77
CA PHE A 271 -10.59 20.25 0.66
C PHE A 271 -11.29 19.97 -0.66
N PHE A 272 -11.70 18.72 -0.88
CA PHE A 272 -12.49 18.33 -2.04
C PHE A 272 -13.35 17.09 -1.71
N ASP A 273 -14.55 17.00 -2.31
CA ASP A 273 -15.51 15.91 -2.08
C ASP A 273 -15.81 15.20 -3.41
N THR A 274 -15.55 13.89 -3.43
CA THR A 274 -15.81 13.00 -4.57
C THR A 274 -16.87 11.95 -4.25
N THR A 275 -17.62 12.08 -3.17
CA THR A 275 -18.62 11.09 -2.75
C THR A 275 -19.66 10.81 -3.85
N ALA A 276 -20.04 11.83 -4.62
CA ALA A 276 -20.94 11.67 -5.77
C ALA A 276 -20.34 10.77 -6.87
N TRP A 277 -19.03 10.87 -7.12
CA TRP A 277 -18.34 10.09 -8.15
C TRP A 277 -18.22 8.61 -7.79
N VAL A 278 -18.13 8.31 -6.50
CA VAL A 278 -18.21 6.93 -6.00
C VAL A 278 -19.59 6.34 -6.29
N LYS A 279 -20.66 7.12 -6.09
CA LYS A 279 -22.03 6.70 -6.43
C LYS A 279 -22.22 6.52 -7.93
N GLU A 280 -21.49 7.26 -8.76
CA GLU A 280 -21.40 7.08 -10.22
C GLU A 280 -20.57 5.85 -10.62
N LYS A 281 -20.03 5.10 -9.65
CA LYS A 281 -19.19 3.89 -9.83
C LYS A 281 -17.89 4.15 -10.59
N ARG A 282 -17.32 5.37 -10.48
CA ARG A 282 -15.96 5.60 -10.94
C ARG A 282 -15.00 4.73 -10.12
N PRO A 283 -13.99 4.08 -10.75
CA PRO A 283 -13.10 3.18 -10.05
C PRO A 283 -12.23 3.93 -9.04
N GLY A 284 -12.03 3.34 -7.86
CA GLY A 284 -11.19 3.88 -6.79
C GLY A 284 -11.94 4.71 -5.75
N LEU A 285 -11.21 5.04 -4.69
CA LEU A 285 -11.60 5.91 -3.59
C LEU A 285 -10.45 6.88 -3.33
N PRO A 286 -10.65 8.00 -2.59
CA PRO A 286 -9.53 8.82 -2.15
C PRO A 286 -8.53 7.95 -1.39
N ASP A 287 -7.28 7.89 -1.90
CA ASP A 287 -6.25 6.98 -1.43
C ASP A 287 -4.92 7.75 -1.28
N GLY A 288 -3.81 7.26 -1.77
CA GLY A 288 -2.53 7.93 -1.65
C GLY A 288 -2.47 9.30 -2.33
N LEU A 289 -1.61 10.19 -1.83
CA LEU A 289 -1.45 11.54 -2.37
C LEU A 289 -0.05 12.09 -2.14
N LYS A 290 0.38 12.98 -3.02
CA LYS A 290 1.62 13.75 -2.88
C LYS A 290 1.40 15.20 -3.29
N VAL A 291 2.25 16.08 -2.80
CA VAL A 291 2.24 17.51 -3.11
C VAL A 291 3.49 17.85 -3.92
N ASP A 292 3.37 18.71 -4.92
CA ASP A 292 4.50 19.23 -5.67
C ASP A 292 5.07 20.52 -5.01
N LYS A 293 6.21 20.99 -5.51
CA LYS A 293 6.89 22.18 -4.99
C LYS A 293 6.06 23.48 -5.03
N ASP A 294 5.05 23.52 -5.91
CA ASP A 294 4.17 24.67 -6.10
C ASP A 294 2.86 24.53 -5.30
N GLY A 295 2.72 23.44 -4.54
CA GLY A 295 1.59 23.15 -3.66
C GLY A 295 0.41 22.47 -4.34
N ASN A 296 0.53 22.05 -5.61
CA ASN A 296 -0.52 21.30 -6.26
C ASN A 296 -0.60 19.90 -5.63
N LEU A 297 -1.84 19.42 -5.40
CA LEU A 297 -2.10 18.11 -4.85
C LEU A 297 -2.32 17.10 -5.98
N TRP A 298 -1.54 16.03 -5.98
CA TRP A 298 -1.64 14.87 -6.86
C TRP A 298 -2.20 13.71 -6.05
N ALA A 299 -3.51 13.49 -6.16
CA ALA A 299 -4.26 12.61 -5.27
C ALA A 299 -4.97 11.52 -6.03
N THR A 300 -4.79 10.27 -5.63
CA THR A 300 -5.54 9.16 -6.20
C THR A 300 -6.95 9.12 -5.63
N GLY A 301 -7.92 8.77 -6.48
CA GLY A 301 -9.33 8.78 -6.10
C GLY A 301 -10.23 8.23 -7.18
N PRO A 302 -11.55 8.47 -7.08
CA PRO A 302 -12.50 7.99 -8.08
C PRO A 302 -12.20 8.53 -9.47
N GLY A 303 -11.73 7.62 -10.36
CA GLY A 303 -11.37 7.92 -11.74
C GLY A 303 -9.87 8.02 -12.02
N GLY A 304 -8.97 7.83 -11.03
CA GLY A 304 -7.53 7.81 -11.26
C GLY A 304 -6.76 8.81 -10.40
N VAL A 305 -5.80 9.55 -10.98
CA VAL A 305 -5.04 10.61 -10.29
C VAL A 305 -5.67 11.96 -10.56
N LEU A 306 -6.26 12.56 -9.54
CA LEU A 306 -6.86 13.89 -9.58
C LEU A 306 -5.78 14.92 -9.23
N ILE A 307 -5.71 16.00 -10.00
CA ILE A 307 -4.74 17.07 -9.82
C ILE A 307 -5.46 18.34 -9.41
N PHE A 308 -5.09 18.87 -8.25
CA PHE A 308 -5.71 20.08 -7.69
C PHE A 308 -4.68 21.18 -7.52
N SER A 309 -5.10 22.43 -7.75
CA SER A 309 -4.34 23.59 -7.31
C SER A 309 -4.37 23.73 -5.78
N PRO A 310 -3.48 24.55 -5.18
CA PRO A 310 -3.42 24.72 -3.72
C PRO A 310 -4.71 25.22 -3.07
N ASP A 311 -5.55 25.94 -3.82
CA ASP A 311 -6.85 26.45 -3.39
C ASP A 311 -8.00 25.44 -3.56
N GLY A 312 -7.71 24.22 -4.08
CA GLY A 312 -8.66 23.12 -4.19
C GLY A 312 -9.40 23.06 -5.54
N LYS A 313 -9.00 23.85 -6.55
CA LYS A 313 -9.58 23.75 -7.88
C LYS A 313 -9.10 22.46 -8.57
N HIS A 314 -10.01 21.64 -9.05
CA HIS A 314 -9.71 20.45 -9.83
C HIS A 314 -9.24 20.83 -11.24
N LEU A 315 -7.96 20.62 -11.53
CA LEU A 315 -7.32 20.99 -12.79
C LEU A 315 -7.51 19.92 -13.87
N GLY A 316 -7.60 18.67 -13.48
CA GLY A 316 -7.80 17.52 -14.37
C GLY A 316 -7.46 16.20 -13.74
N THR A 317 -7.58 15.12 -14.52
CA THR A 317 -7.42 13.74 -14.03
C THR A 317 -6.61 12.92 -15.02
N ILE A 318 -5.66 12.14 -14.52
CA ILE A 318 -5.06 11.02 -15.24
C ILE A 318 -5.94 9.80 -14.94
N ASP A 319 -6.84 9.48 -15.86
CA ASP A 319 -7.75 8.34 -15.74
C ASP A 319 -7.01 7.07 -16.17
N THR A 320 -6.74 6.20 -15.21
CA THR A 320 -6.04 4.93 -15.42
C THR A 320 -6.97 3.79 -15.85
N GLY A 321 -8.29 4.01 -15.80
CA GLY A 321 -9.31 2.99 -16.07
C GLY A 321 -9.47 1.92 -14.98
N VAL A 322 -8.67 1.98 -13.92
CA VAL A 322 -8.67 1.03 -12.79
C VAL A 322 -8.57 1.78 -11.46
N PRO A 323 -8.88 1.14 -10.32
CA PRO A 323 -8.59 1.73 -9.02
C PRO A 323 -7.10 2.08 -8.92
N THR A 324 -6.80 3.32 -8.59
CA THR A 324 -5.44 3.83 -8.47
C THR A 324 -5.14 4.09 -7.01
N ALA A 325 -4.10 3.43 -6.51
CA ALA A 325 -3.82 3.39 -5.09
C ALA A 325 -2.98 4.58 -4.62
N ASN A 326 -1.83 4.84 -5.26
CA ASN A 326 -0.93 5.89 -4.76
C ASN A 326 -0.08 6.48 -5.90
N VAL A 327 0.63 7.56 -5.58
CA VAL A 327 1.59 8.21 -6.47
C VAL A 327 2.88 8.53 -5.73
N GLY A 328 3.99 8.64 -6.46
CA GLY A 328 5.28 9.07 -5.91
C GLY A 328 6.11 9.78 -6.96
N PHE A 329 6.70 10.92 -6.60
CA PHE A 329 7.65 11.58 -7.48
C PHE A 329 9.01 10.88 -7.42
N GLY A 330 9.70 10.80 -8.55
CA GLY A 330 11.00 10.17 -8.65
C GLY A 330 11.88 10.77 -9.74
N ASP A 331 12.98 10.09 -10.05
CA ASP A 331 14.07 10.55 -10.91
C ASP A 331 14.64 11.87 -10.38
N ASP A 332 14.62 12.92 -11.19
CA ASP A 332 14.98 14.29 -10.82
C ASP A 332 13.83 15.06 -10.11
N GLY A 333 12.78 14.37 -9.75
CA GLY A 333 11.55 14.91 -9.15
C GLY A 333 10.45 15.24 -10.15
N SER A 334 10.71 15.20 -11.45
CA SER A 334 9.73 15.53 -12.50
C SER A 334 9.10 14.31 -13.18
N THR A 335 9.24 13.14 -12.58
CA THR A 335 8.52 11.93 -12.99
C THR A 335 7.56 11.52 -11.88
N LEU A 336 6.28 11.41 -12.20
CA LEU A 336 5.28 10.84 -11.31
C LEU A 336 5.14 9.36 -11.61
N TYR A 337 5.45 8.50 -10.64
CA TYR A 337 5.15 7.09 -10.63
C TYR A 337 3.76 6.87 -10.04
N ILE A 338 2.98 5.97 -10.62
CA ILE A 338 1.59 5.71 -10.24
C ILE A 338 1.43 4.21 -10.01
N THR A 339 0.99 3.83 -8.83
CA THR A 339 0.57 2.46 -8.53
C THR A 339 -0.92 2.32 -8.80
N ALA A 340 -1.26 1.52 -9.82
CA ALA A 340 -2.61 1.39 -10.33
C ALA A 340 -3.01 -0.08 -10.38
N ASN A 341 -3.68 -0.55 -9.32
CA ASN A 341 -4.11 -1.93 -9.18
C ASN A 341 -2.93 -2.92 -9.34
N HIS A 342 -2.86 -3.61 -10.46
CA HIS A 342 -1.84 -4.62 -10.77
C HIS A 342 -0.62 -4.06 -11.51
N GLU A 343 -0.52 -2.74 -11.68
CA GLU A 343 0.43 -2.10 -12.58
C GLU A 343 1.23 -0.98 -11.91
N LEU A 344 2.44 -0.78 -12.42
CA LEU A 344 3.24 0.41 -12.18
C LEU A 344 3.29 1.23 -13.46
N LEU A 345 2.86 2.49 -13.37
CA LEU A 345 2.87 3.44 -14.47
C LEU A 345 3.79 4.62 -14.14
N LYS A 346 4.17 5.40 -15.15
CA LYS A 346 4.83 6.70 -14.97
C LYS A 346 4.31 7.73 -15.96
N VAL A 347 4.46 9.00 -15.59
CA VAL A 347 4.23 10.15 -16.46
C VAL A 347 5.24 11.24 -16.15
N LYS A 348 5.73 11.93 -17.19
CA LYS A 348 6.59 13.09 -17.01
C LYS A 348 5.73 14.32 -16.68
N THR A 349 6.20 15.10 -15.70
CA THR A 349 5.51 16.30 -15.23
C THR A 349 6.31 17.58 -15.52
N GLY A 350 5.64 18.69 -15.65
CA GLY A 350 6.24 20.04 -15.77
C GLY A 350 6.59 20.66 -14.42
N THR A 351 6.39 19.93 -13.32
CA THR A 351 6.73 20.35 -11.96
C THR A 351 7.63 19.31 -11.30
N LYS A 352 8.05 19.57 -10.06
CA LYS A 352 8.79 18.62 -9.24
C LYS A 352 8.04 18.30 -7.96
N GLY A 353 8.13 17.06 -7.51
CA GLY A 353 7.63 16.67 -6.20
C GLY A 353 8.31 17.44 -5.07
N LEU A 354 7.59 17.60 -3.98
CA LEU A 354 8.13 18.22 -2.78
C LEU A 354 9.33 17.42 -2.27
N GLY A 355 10.39 18.14 -1.96
CA GLY A 355 11.63 17.54 -1.45
C GLY A 355 12.66 17.14 -2.53
N PHE A 356 12.46 17.47 -3.83
CA PHE A 356 13.43 17.27 -4.92
C PHE A 356 14.16 18.55 -5.28
#